data_062cb966dd9f2fc49e27ba8d51bf9242
#
_entry.id   062cb966dd9f2fc49e27ba8d51bf9242
#
_cell.length_a   1.000
_cell.length_b   1.000
_cell.length_c   1.000
_cell.angle_alpha   90.00
_cell.angle_beta   90.00
_cell.angle_gamma   90.00
#
_symmetry.space_group_name_H-M   'P 1'
#
loop_
_entity.id
_entity.type
_entity.pdbx_description
1 polymer ?
#
loop_
_entity_poly.entity_id
_entity_poly.type
_entity_poly.pdbx_seq_one_letter_code
_entity_poly.pdbx_strand_id
1 'polypeptide(L)'
;MNAKRIACKAAKTVAVFLVSVLVLSLLVFVVSRLAPGDPLVSFYGERAEKLKPAERAAAEARLGLDQPILRQYALWLKGALRGEFGISYKYKMDVLEVIRARLPFTLRLGGIGFLLTFFLALGLGVLCARHEDKGLDRALCKIGTVTSCIPEFWMSLMLILVFAVSLRVLPSSGAYDVGKADDLESRITHLILPLTVVVLGHLWYYAYMVRNKMLEEMRMDYVLLAKSKGLGR
;
A
#
# COMPACT_ATOMS: atom_id res chain seq x y z
N MET A 1 -24.20 -28.87 -3.06
CA MET A 1 -23.38 -28.27 -1.97
C MET A 1 -24.32 -27.51 -1.06
N ASN A 2 -24.50 -27.92 0.22
CA ASN A 2 -25.57 -27.42 1.08
C ASN A 2 -25.37 -25.93 1.43
N ALA A 3 -26.36 -25.07 1.13
CA ALA A 3 -26.38 -23.64 1.44
C ALA A 3 -26.02 -23.34 2.92
N LYS A 4 -26.46 -24.19 3.84
CA LYS A 4 -26.10 -24.11 5.28
C LYS A 4 -24.57 -24.25 5.53
N ARG A 5 -23.86 -25.10 4.78
CA ARG A 5 -22.39 -25.27 4.90
C ARG A 5 -21.64 -24.04 4.37
N ILE A 6 -22.13 -23.46 3.29
CA ILE A 6 -21.55 -22.22 2.73
C ILE A 6 -21.76 -21.07 3.70
N ALA A 7 -22.97 -20.88 4.21
CA ALA A 7 -23.26 -19.84 5.19
C ALA A 7 -22.43 -20.00 6.49
N CYS A 8 -22.26 -21.22 7.00
CA CYS A 8 -21.44 -21.48 8.18
C CYS A 8 -19.95 -21.18 7.92
N LYS A 9 -19.41 -21.55 6.75
CA LYS A 9 -18.03 -21.20 6.36
C LYS A 9 -17.86 -19.68 6.23
N ALA A 10 -18.78 -19.01 5.57
CA ALA A 10 -18.76 -17.55 5.43
C ALA A 10 -18.81 -16.86 6.80
N ALA A 11 -19.71 -17.26 7.68
CA ALA A 11 -19.81 -16.72 9.03
C ALA A 11 -18.52 -16.93 9.83
N LYS A 12 -17.91 -18.13 9.75
CA LYS A 12 -16.61 -18.41 10.39
C LYS A 12 -15.50 -17.50 9.85
N THR A 13 -15.43 -17.33 8.53
CA THR A 13 -14.42 -16.45 7.90
C THR A 13 -14.58 -15.00 8.33
N VAL A 14 -15.82 -14.50 8.35
CA VAL A 14 -16.13 -13.13 8.84
C VAL A 14 -15.77 -12.99 10.33
N ALA A 15 -16.12 -13.97 11.17
CA ALA A 15 -15.78 -13.94 12.58
C ALA A 15 -14.26 -13.92 12.81
N VAL A 16 -13.51 -14.77 12.10
CA VAL A 16 -12.04 -14.77 12.17
C VAL A 16 -11.47 -13.42 11.71
N PHE A 17 -11.99 -12.86 10.61
CA PHE A 17 -11.57 -11.54 10.13
C PHE A 17 -11.81 -10.44 11.18
N LEU A 18 -13.01 -10.38 11.75
CA LEU A 18 -13.35 -9.37 12.78
C LEU A 18 -12.48 -9.52 14.04
N VAL A 19 -12.26 -10.75 14.51
CA VAL A 19 -11.36 -11.02 15.65
C VAL A 19 -9.94 -10.58 15.33
N SER A 20 -9.44 -10.87 14.12
CA SER A 20 -8.11 -10.44 13.70
C SER A 20 -7.98 -8.93 13.67
N VAL A 21 -8.97 -8.21 13.15
CA VAL A 21 -9.02 -6.74 13.13
C VAL A 21 -9.01 -6.18 14.56
N LEU A 22 -9.80 -6.76 15.49
CA LEU A 22 -9.85 -6.33 16.89
C LEU A 22 -8.50 -6.56 17.58
N VAL A 23 -7.90 -7.73 17.39
CA VAL A 23 -6.59 -8.05 18.01
C VAL A 23 -5.51 -7.11 17.47
N LEU A 24 -5.45 -6.90 16.15
CA LEU A 24 -4.49 -5.99 15.54
C LEU A 24 -4.70 -4.54 15.98
N SER A 25 -5.95 -4.07 16.04
CA SER A 25 -6.23 -2.70 16.50
C SER A 25 -5.86 -2.50 17.98
N LEU A 26 -6.12 -3.48 18.84
CA LEU A 26 -5.69 -3.44 20.23
C LEU A 26 -4.16 -3.43 20.35
N LEU A 27 -3.48 -4.28 19.59
CA LEU A 27 -2.01 -4.35 19.59
C LEU A 27 -1.40 -3.02 19.16
N VAL A 28 -1.86 -2.45 18.03
CA VAL A 28 -1.40 -1.14 17.54
C VAL A 28 -1.69 -0.05 18.55
N PHE A 29 -2.87 -0.06 19.16
CA PHE A 29 -3.25 0.90 20.20
C PHE A 29 -2.30 0.83 21.41
N VAL A 30 -2.04 -0.37 21.93
CA VAL A 30 -1.14 -0.58 23.07
C VAL A 30 0.28 -0.17 22.72
N VAL A 31 0.82 -0.61 21.56
CA VAL A 31 2.15 -0.22 21.10
C VAL A 31 2.27 1.31 20.96
N SER A 32 1.25 1.97 20.41
CA SER A 32 1.26 3.43 20.27
C SER A 32 1.26 4.17 21.61
N ARG A 33 0.70 3.56 22.66
CA ARG A 33 0.69 4.11 24.04
C ARG A 33 1.97 3.83 24.80
N LEU A 34 2.66 2.74 24.48
CA LEU A 34 3.96 2.38 25.05
C LEU A 34 5.14 3.03 24.32
N ALA A 35 4.90 3.63 23.17
CA ALA A 35 5.94 4.31 22.41
C ALA A 35 6.58 5.42 23.28
N PRO A 36 7.92 5.55 23.25
CA PRO A 36 8.61 6.60 24.01
C PRO A 36 8.19 7.98 23.52
N GLY A 37 7.83 8.85 24.47
CA GLY A 37 7.39 10.21 24.20
C GLY A 37 6.16 10.59 25.01
N ASP A 38 6.02 11.89 25.27
CA ASP A 38 4.85 12.42 25.97
C ASP A 38 3.73 12.70 24.96
N PRO A 39 2.56 12.05 25.04
CA PRO A 39 1.42 12.32 24.17
C PRO A 39 0.98 13.80 24.21
N LEU A 40 1.18 14.50 25.33
CA LEU A 40 0.89 15.94 25.43
C LEU A 40 1.84 16.76 24.58
N VAL A 41 3.13 16.40 24.55
CA VAL A 41 4.11 17.07 23.68
C VAL A 41 3.77 16.82 22.20
N SER A 42 3.33 15.61 21.86
CA SER A 42 2.87 15.28 20.50
C SER A 42 1.65 16.12 20.08
N PHE A 43 0.76 16.48 21.02
CA PHE A 43 -0.46 17.23 20.75
C PHE A 43 -0.26 18.74 20.86
N TYR A 44 0.37 19.23 21.95
CA TYR A 44 0.54 20.65 22.27
C TYR A 44 1.91 21.21 21.86
N GLY A 45 2.85 20.36 21.39
CA GLY A 45 4.22 20.75 21.09
C GLY A 45 4.99 21.15 22.35
N GLU A 46 5.98 22.02 22.22
CA GLU A 46 6.80 22.54 23.34
C GLU A 46 5.99 23.24 24.44
N ARG A 47 4.73 23.63 24.14
CA ARG A 47 3.83 24.23 25.16
C ARG A 47 3.45 23.20 26.23
N ALA A 48 3.48 21.91 25.94
CA ALA A 48 3.18 20.86 26.92
C ALA A 48 4.17 20.88 28.09
N GLU A 49 5.45 21.21 27.85
CA GLU A 49 6.49 21.28 28.87
C GLU A 49 6.30 22.50 29.80
N LYS A 50 5.59 23.52 29.33
CA LYS A 50 5.33 24.78 30.08
C LYS A 50 4.00 24.76 30.83
N LEU A 51 3.21 23.70 30.71
CA LEU A 51 1.93 23.56 31.41
C LEU A 51 2.16 23.40 32.91
N LYS A 52 1.37 24.14 33.71
CA LYS A 52 1.33 23.93 35.15
C LYS A 52 0.76 22.56 35.50
N PRO A 53 1.10 21.97 36.65
CA PRO A 53 0.62 20.62 37.00
C PRO A 53 -0.90 20.43 36.90
N ALA A 54 -1.68 21.42 37.28
CA ALA A 54 -3.14 21.39 37.18
C ALA A 54 -3.65 21.46 35.73
N GLU A 55 -3.00 22.25 34.86
CA GLU A 55 -3.33 22.37 33.44
C GLU A 55 -2.95 21.07 32.70
N ARG A 56 -1.82 20.46 33.09
CA ARG A 56 -1.38 19.17 32.56
C ARG A 56 -2.37 18.06 32.92
N ALA A 57 -2.78 17.94 34.18
CA ALA A 57 -3.76 16.95 34.61
C ALA A 57 -5.11 17.13 33.87
N ALA A 58 -5.56 18.37 33.68
CA ALA A 58 -6.77 18.68 32.90
C ALA A 58 -6.62 18.29 31.42
N ALA A 59 -5.45 18.48 30.82
CA ALA A 59 -5.16 18.09 29.44
C ALA A 59 -5.10 16.55 29.29
N GLU A 60 -4.49 15.86 30.25
CA GLU A 60 -4.44 14.39 30.30
C GLU A 60 -5.85 13.81 30.44
N ALA A 61 -6.67 14.33 31.35
CA ALA A 61 -8.06 13.92 31.50
C ALA A 61 -8.89 14.18 30.24
N ARG A 62 -8.68 15.34 29.56
CA ARG A 62 -9.36 15.67 28.30
C ARG A 62 -9.02 14.70 27.18
N LEU A 63 -7.78 14.20 27.13
CA LEU A 63 -7.31 13.21 26.16
C LEU A 63 -7.55 11.77 26.62
N GLY A 64 -8.10 11.58 27.83
CA GLY A 64 -8.36 10.27 28.42
C GLY A 64 -7.10 9.48 28.78
N LEU A 65 -5.97 10.15 28.94
CA LEU A 65 -4.67 9.55 29.24
C LEU A 65 -4.54 9.09 30.69
N ASP A 66 -5.38 9.60 31.55
CA ASP A 66 -5.50 9.27 33.00
C ASP A 66 -6.13 7.90 33.25
N GLN A 67 -6.75 7.30 32.24
CA GLN A 67 -7.47 6.03 32.36
C GLN A 67 -6.57 4.82 32.08
N PRO A 68 -6.88 3.61 32.63
CA PRO A 68 -6.18 2.38 32.24
C PRO A 68 -6.25 2.15 30.72
N ILE A 69 -5.18 1.61 30.12
CA ILE A 69 -5.03 1.42 28.65
C ILE A 69 -6.23 0.69 28.03
N LEU A 70 -6.74 -0.34 28.67
CA LEU A 70 -7.91 -1.09 28.19
C LEU A 70 -9.19 -0.23 28.15
N ARG A 71 -9.36 0.67 29.11
CA ARG A 71 -10.50 1.59 29.11
C ARG A 71 -10.34 2.66 28.03
N GLN A 72 -9.13 3.18 27.83
CA GLN A 72 -8.83 4.08 26.73
C GLN A 72 -9.15 3.42 25.38
N TYR A 73 -8.74 2.15 25.19
CA TYR A 73 -9.05 1.40 23.97
C TYR A 73 -10.56 1.21 23.78
N ALA A 74 -11.28 0.82 24.82
CA ALA A 74 -12.74 0.62 24.74
C ALA A 74 -13.47 1.92 24.35
N LEU A 75 -13.07 3.06 24.93
CA LEU A 75 -13.61 4.38 24.57
C LEU A 75 -13.29 4.76 23.14
N TRP A 76 -12.05 4.57 22.71
CA TRP A 76 -11.62 4.80 21.33
C TRP A 76 -12.38 3.90 20.35
N LEU A 77 -12.51 2.60 20.64
CA LEU A 77 -13.25 1.66 19.78
C LEU A 77 -14.72 2.05 19.64
N LYS A 78 -15.35 2.48 20.73
CA LYS A 78 -16.72 2.98 20.72
C LYS A 78 -16.87 4.22 19.83
N GLY A 79 -15.91 5.16 19.88
CA GLY A 79 -15.85 6.32 18.98
C GLY A 79 -15.61 5.90 17.52
N ALA A 80 -14.64 5.03 17.29
CA ALA A 80 -14.29 4.52 15.95
C ALA A 80 -15.48 3.85 15.23
N LEU A 81 -16.32 3.11 15.98
CA LEU A 81 -17.56 2.52 15.45
C LEU A 81 -18.60 3.56 15.03
N ARG A 82 -18.46 4.82 15.49
CA ARG A 82 -19.29 5.96 15.09
C ARG A 82 -18.64 6.85 14.04
N GLY A 83 -17.42 6.50 13.60
CA GLY A 83 -16.61 7.29 12.67
C GLY A 83 -15.72 8.35 13.35
N GLU A 84 -15.65 8.37 14.68
CA GLU A 84 -14.82 9.28 15.48
C GLU A 84 -13.47 8.59 15.77
N PHE A 85 -12.49 8.75 14.88
CA PHE A 85 -11.15 8.13 15.03
C PHE A 85 -10.19 8.97 15.90
N GLY A 86 -10.63 10.16 16.34
CA GLY A 86 -9.83 11.08 17.12
C GLY A 86 -9.04 12.07 16.26
N ILE A 87 -8.14 12.79 16.90
CA ILE A 87 -7.35 13.86 16.27
C ILE A 87 -5.95 13.37 15.92
N SER A 88 -5.52 13.64 14.70
CA SER A 88 -4.15 13.36 14.25
C SER A 88 -3.15 14.29 14.96
N TYR A 89 -2.19 13.72 15.65
CA TYR A 89 -1.13 14.48 16.31
C TYR A 89 -0.25 15.25 15.30
N LYS A 90 -0.06 14.68 14.12
CA LYS A 90 0.76 15.31 13.07
C LYS A 90 0.05 16.48 12.37
N TYR A 91 -1.23 16.30 12.03
CA TYR A 91 -1.97 17.27 11.22
C TYR A 91 -2.86 18.19 12.05
N LYS A 92 -3.06 17.91 13.36
CA LYS A 92 -3.89 18.69 14.28
C LYS A 92 -5.36 18.85 13.81
N MET A 93 -5.84 17.89 13.05
CA MET A 93 -7.18 17.80 12.50
C MET A 93 -7.75 16.40 12.66
N ASP A 94 -9.03 16.20 12.42
CA ASP A 94 -9.68 14.89 12.54
C ASP A 94 -9.01 13.85 11.64
N VAL A 95 -8.81 12.63 12.18
CA VAL A 95 -8.18 11.53 11.44
C VAL A 95 -8.99 11.16 10.20
N LEU A 96 -10.32 11.19 10.27
CA LEU A 96 -11.17 10.86 9.14
C LEU A 96 -11.04 11.88 8.01
N GLU A 97 -10.88 13.17 8.34
CA GLU A 97 -10.61 14.22 7.35
C GLU A 97 -9.26 14.01 6.67
N VAL A 98 -8.21 13.67 7.46
CA VAL A 98 -6.89 13.33 6.89
C VAL A 98 -7.00 12.15 5.93
N ILE A 99 -7.72 11.09 6.33
CA ILE A 99 -7.93 9.90 5.47
C ILE A 99 -8.67 10.31 4.19
N ARG A 100 -9.78 11.03 4.29
CA ARG A 100 -10.56 11.48 3.12
C ARG A 100 -9.74 12.34 2.16
N ALA A 101 -8.89 13.20 2.69
CA ALA A 101 -8.01 14.04 1.88
C ALA A 101 -6.90 13.25 1.16
N ARG A 102 -6.39 12.16 1.77
CA ARG A 102 -5.26 11.38 1.23
C ARG A 102 -5.67 10.15 0.42
N LEU A 103 -6.79 9.54 0.77
CA LEU A 103 -7.28 8.31 0.13
C LEU A 103 -7.40 8.40 -1.41
N PRO A 104 -7.92 9.48 -2.01
CA PRO A 104 -8.01 9.59 -3.47
C PRO A 104 -6.65 9.50 -4.18
N PHE A 105 -5.60 10.08 -3.59
CA PHE A 105 -4.24 10.03 -4.15
C PHE A 105 -3.66 8.61 -4.05
N THR A 106 -3.85 7.95 -2.91
CA THR A 106 -3.42 6.57 -2.70
C THR A 106 -4.14 5.62 -3.67
N LEU A 107 -5.46 5.77 -3.84
CA LEU A 107 -6.24 4.94 -4.77
C LEU A 107 -5.85 5.17 -6.23
N ARG A 108 -5.55 6.41 -6.63
CA ARG A 108 -5.06 6.71 -7.99
C ARG A 108 -3.70 6.06 -8.23
N LEU A 109 -2.73 6.28 -7.34
CA LEU A 109 -1.40 5.70 -7.48
C LEU A 109 -1.47 4.15 -7.48
N GLY A 110 -2.14 3.57 -6.48
CA GLY A 110 -2.29 2.12 -6.37
C GLY A 110 -3.10 1.51 -7.51
N GLY A 111 -4.20 2.12 -7.91
CA GLY A 111 -5.06 1.64 -8.99
C GLY A 111 -4.35 1.69 -10.36
N ILE A 112 -3.74 2.81 -10.71
CA ILE A 112 -2.98 2.94 -11.96
C ILE A 112 -1.77 2.01 -11.94
N GLY A 113 -1.02 1.97 -10.82
CA GLY A 113 0.13 1.09 -10.65
C GLY A 113 -0.24 -0.39 -10.78
N PHE A 114 -1.37 -0.80 -10.17
CA PHE A 114 -1.91 -2.15 -10.32
C PHE A 114 -2.25 -2.50 -11.77
N LEU A 115 -2.99 -1.64 -12.46
CA LEU A 115 -3.38 -1.88 -13.86
C LEU A 115 -2.16 -1.94 -14.78
N LEU A 116 -1.23 -1.01 -14.64
CA LEU A 116 0.01 -1.03 -15.42
C LEU A 116 0.82 -2.29 -15.16
N THR A 117 1.05 -2.63 -13.90
CA THR A 117 1.78 -3.85 -13.53
C THR A 117 1.09 -5.09 -14.08
N PHE A 118 -0.25 -5.19 -13.95
CA PHE A 118 -1.02 -6.34 -14.42
C PHE A 118 -0.88 -6.54 -15.93
N PHE A 119 -1.13 -5.50 -16.72
CA PHE A 119 -1.07 -5.63 -18.19
C PHE A 119 0.36 -5.82 -18.71
N LEU A 120 1.34 -5.13 -18.13
CA LEU A 120 2.74 -5.30 -18.50
C LEU A 120 3.26 -6.70 -18.10
N ALA A 121 2.93 -7.17 -16.90
CA ALA A 121 3.33 -8.50 -16.45
C ALA A 121 2.69 -9.61 -17.29
N LEU A 122 1.41 -9.47 -17.62
CA LEU A 122 0.72 -10.38 -18.52
C LEU A 122 1.38 -10.40 -19.90
N GLY A 123 1.61 -9.24 -20.51
CA GLY A 123 2.25 -9.12 -21.82
C GLY A 123 3.66 -9.69 -21.83
N LEU A 124 4.51 -9.30 -20.89
CA LEU A 124 5.88 -9.79 -20.78
C LEU A 124 5.95 -11.28 -20.46
N GLY A 125 5.10 -11.77 -19.55
CA GLY A 125 5.06 -13.20 -19.19
C GLY A 125 4.65 -14.08 -20.37
N VAL A 126 3.62 -13.68 -21.12
CA VAL A 126 3.20 -14.38 -22.35
C VAL A 126 4.30 -14.31 -23.41
N LEU A 127 4.93 -13.15 -23.61
CA LEU A 127 6.01 -12.97 -24.56
C LEU A 127 7.20 -13.87 -24.25
N CYS A 128 7.63 -13.93 -22.98
CA CYS A 128 8.69 -14.81 -22.51
C CYS A 128 8.33 -16.28 -22.71
N ALA A 129 7.13 -16.71 -22.33
CA ALA A 129 6.69 -18.10 -22.51
C ALA A 129 6.64 -18.54 -23.97
N ARG A 130 6.23 -17.64 -24.90
CA ARG A 130 6.23 -17.92 -26.35
C ARG A 130 7.63 -18.01 -26.95
N HIS A 131 8.62 -17.44 -26.31
CA HIS A 131 10.01 -17.44 -26.74
C HIS A 131 10.90 -18.19 -25.75
N GLU A 132 10.36 -19.24 -25.12
CA GLU A 132 11.04 -20.05 -24.12
C GLU A 132 12.48 -20.37 -24.56
N ASP A 133 13.44 -20.12 -23.67
CA ASP A 133 14.89 -20.33 -23.86
C ASP A 133 15.55 -19.61 -25.04
N LYS A 134 14.85 -18.72 -25.74
CA LYS A 134 15.43 -17.88 -26.77
C LYS A 134 16.08 -16.61 -26.18
N GLY A 135 16.82 -15.87 -27.01
CA GLY A 135 17.56 -14.69 -26.59
C GLY A 135 16.70 -13.65 -25.87
N LEU A 136 15.47 -13.41 -26.35
CA LEU A 136 14.52 -12.46 -25.76
C LEU A 136 14.10 -12.88 -24.35
N ASP A 137 13.70 -14.15 -24.16
CA ASP A 137 13.31 -14.68 -22.87
C ASP A 137 14.48 -14.57 -21.85
N ARG A 138 15.68 -15.01 -22.27
CA ARG A 138 16.89 -14.92 -21.44
C ARG A 138 17.24 -13.48 -21.07
N ALA A 139 17.12 -12.55 -22.01
CA ALA A 139 17.42 -11.14 -21.76
C ALA A 139 16.43 -10.53 -20.76
N LEU A 140 15.12 -10.73 -20.94
CA LEU A 140 14.08 -10.22 -20.04
C LEU A 140 14.19 -10.85 -18.65
N CYS A 141 14.47 -12.16 -18.58
CA CYS A 141 14.70 -12.85 -17.32
C CYS A 141 15.92 -12.27 -16.56
N LYS A 142 17.04 -12.01 -17.25
CA LYS A 142 18.22 -11.38 -16.63
C LYS A 142 17.92 -9.96 -16.14
N ILE A 143 17.27 -9.14 -16.96
CA ILE A 143 16.86 -7.77 -16.57
C ILE A 143 15.96 -7.83 -15.34
N GLY A 144 14.95 -8.71 -15.35
CA GLY A 144 14.05 -8.89 -14.23
C GLY A 144 14.75 -9.30 -12.94
N THR A 145 15.68 -10.25 -13.02
CA THR A 145 16.47 -10.69 -11.87
C THR A 145 17.30 -9.54 -11.30
N VAL A 146 18.02 -8.79 -12.14
CA VAL A 146 18.83 -7.65 -11.70
C VAL A 146 17.94 -6.58 -11.06
N THR A 147 16.85 -6.21 -11.71
CA THR A 147 15.94 -5.17 -11.20
C THR A 147 15.31 -5.58 -9.87
N SER A 148 14.94 -6.86 -9.71
CA SER A 148 14.36 -7.38 -8.46
C SER A 148 15.35 -7.39 -7.28
N CYS A 149 16.65 -7.35 -7.53
CA CYS A 149 17.65 -7.24 -6.48
C CYS A 149 17.83 -5.80 -5.96
N ILE A 150 17.28 -4.81 -6.66
CA ILE A 150 17.38 -3.41 -6.27
C ILE A 150 16.28 -3.09 -5.25
N PRO A 151 16.62 -2.64 -4.02
CA PRO A 151 15.61 -2.24 -3.04
C PRO A 151 14.79 -1.04 -3.55
N GLU A 152 13.47 -1.09 -3.37
CA GLU A 152 12.56 -0.04 -3.87
C GLU A 152 12.89 1.36 -3.33
N PHE A 153 13.30 1.48 -2.06
CA PHE A 153 13.70 2.76 -1.50
C PHE A 153 14.95 3.33 -2.19
N TRP A 154 15.92 2.47 -2.52
CA TRP A 154 17.14 2.89 -3.22
C TRP A 154 16.81 3.32 -4.66
N MET A 155 15.99 2.55 -5.36
CA MET A 155 15.49 2.91 -6.70
C MET A 155 14.77 4.25 -6.67
N SER A 156 13.92 4.50 -5.66
CA SER A 156 13.22 5.78 -5.47
C SER A 156 14.20 6.94 -5.33
N LEU A 157 15.23 6.77 -4.49
CA LEU A 157 16.25 7.81 -4.29
C LEU A 157 17.05 8.10 -5.56
N MET A 158 17.43 7.06 -6.31
CA MET A 158 18.16 7.23 -7.56
C MET A 158 17.32 7.94 -8.63
N LEU A 159 16.04 7.57 -8.76
CA LEU A 159 15.12 8.22 -9.70
C LEU A 159 14.91 9.70 -9.34
N ILE A 160 14.72 10.02 -8.06
CA ILE A 160 14.61 11.41 -7.60
C ILE A 160 15.91 12.17 -7.90
N LEU A 161 17.08 11.60 -7.55
CA LEU A 161 18.37 12.24 -7.77
C LEU A 161 18.60 12.55 -9.26
N VAL A 162 18.31 11.60 -10.13
CA VAL A 162 18.52 11.76 -11.57
C VAL A 162 17.49 12.70 -12.19
N PHE A 163 16.20 12.42 -12.03
CA PHE A 163 15.15 13.12 -12.77
C PHE A 163 14.67 14.42 -12.14
N ALA A 164 14.67 14.50 -10.79
CA ALA A 164 14.19 15.70 -10.12
C ALA A 164 15.33 16.66 -9.76
N VAL A 165 16.49 16.16 -9.32
CA VAL A 165 17.59 17.02 -8.87
C VAL A 165 18.54 17.37 -10.00
N SER A 166 19.07 16.36 -10.73
CA SER A 166 20.09 16.56 -11.76
C SER A 166 19.49 17.08 -13.06
N LEU A 167 18.49 16.40 -13.62
CA LEU A 167 17.85 16.77 -14.90
C LEU A 167 16.76 17.82 -14.72
N ARG A 168 16.14 17.93 -13.55
CA ARG A 168 15.06 18.86 -13.23
C ARG A 168 13.85 18.77 -14.16
N VAL A 169 13.55 17.56 -14.64
CA VAL A 169 12.43 17.32 -15.59
C VAL A 169 11.18 16.80 -14.89
N LEU A 170 11.32 16.26 -13.68
CA LEU A 170 10.21 15.72 -12.89
C LEU A 170 10.24 16.28 -11.46
N PRO A 171 9.09 16.38 -10.80
CA PRO A 171 9.01 16.83 -9.41
C PRO A 171 9.56 15.77 -8.44
N SER A 172 10.18 16.23 -7.34
CA SER A 172 10.75 15.34 -6.32
C SER A 172 9.73 14.82 -5.31
N SER A 173 8.60 15.50 -5.13
CA SER A 173 7.60 15.17 -4.11
C SER A 173 6.27 15.88 -4.38
N GLY A 174 5.23 15.46 -3.65
CA GLY A 174 3.90 16.04 -3.77
C GLY A 174 3.00 15.25 -4.72
N ALA A 175 1.75 15.69 -4.84
CA ALA A 175 0.76 15.13 -5.76
C ALA A 175 0.45 16.07 -6.93
N TYR A 176 0.89 17.31 -6.83
CA TYR A 176 0.76 18.41 -7.80
C TYR A 176 1.57 19.60 -7.32
N ASP A 177 1.85 20.57 -8.19
CA ASP A 177 2.50 21.84 -7.84
C ASP A 177 1.60 22.71 -6.99
N VAL A 178 2.20 23.57 -6.16
CA VAL A 178 1.45 24.51 -5.31
C VAL A 178 0.57 25.41 -6.19
N GLY A 179 -0.72 25.44 -5.87
CA GLY A 179 -1.73 26.20 -6.62
C GLY A 179 -2.24 25.55 -7.91
N LYS A 180 -1.71 24.36 -8.30
CA LYS A 180 -2.13 23.63 -9.51
C LYS A 180 -2.87 22.31 -9.19
N ALA A 181 -3.69 22.33 -8.16
CA ALA A 181 -4.40 21.12 -7.73
C ALA A 181 -5.32 20.53 -8.83
N ASP A 182 -5.84 21.34 -9.72
CA ASP A 182 -6.74 20.91 -10.81
C ASP A 182 -6.04 20.77 -12.17
N ASP A 183 -4.75 21.06 -12.23
CA ASP A 183 -3.96 20.90 -13.46
C ASP A 183 -3.60 19.43 -13.68
N LEU A 184 -4.04 18.88 -14.81
CA LEU A 184 -3.82 17.49 -15.16
C LEU A 184 -2.34 17.20 -15.47
N GLU A 185 -1.63 18.13 -16.12
CA GLU A 185 -0.22 17.99 -16.44
C GLU A 185 0.62 17.88 -15.16
N SER A 186 0.38 18.79 -14.21
CA SER A 186 1.04 18.75 -12.90
C SER A 186 0.77 17.44 -12.16
N ARG A 187 -0.47 16.93 -12.18
CA ARG A 187 -0.81 15.64 -11.55
C ARG A 187 -0.12 14.45 -12.22
N ILE A 188 -0.02 14.43 -13.54
CA ILE A 188 0.63 13.34 -14.28
C ILE A 188 2.13 13.34 -14.01
N THR A 189 2.79 14.48 -14.07
CA THR A 189 4.24 14.58 -13.84
C THR A 189 4.64 14.10 -12.45
N HIS A 190 3.81 14.40 -11.42
CA HIS A 190 4.03 13.92 -10.05
C HIS A 190 3.77 12.42 -9.86
N LEU A 191 3.01 11.78 -10.76
CA LEU A 191 2.77 10.33 -10.71
C LEU A 191 3.88 9.49 -11.36
N ILE A 192 4.68 10.05 -12.27
CA ILE A 192 5.65 9.29 -13.08
C ILE A 192 6.65 8.55 -12.20
N LEU A 193 7.37 9.25 -11.32
CA LEU A 193 8.40 8.62 -10.48
C LEU A 193 7.83 7.58 -9.51
N PRO A 194 6.77 7.86 -8.73
CA PRO A 194 6.20 6.85 -7.84
C PRO A 194 5.59 5.66 -8.61
N LEU A 195 4.95 5.87 -9.77
CA LEU A 195 4.45 4.77 -10.59
C LEU A 195 5.57 3.89 -11.12
N THR A 196 6.69 4.48 -11.57
CA THR A 196 7.86 3.73 -12.03
C THR A 196 8.38 2.80 -10.95
N VAL A 197 8.49 3.28 -9.71
CA VAL A 197 8.93 2.45 -8.57
C VAL A 197 7.95 1.32 -8.29
N VAL A 198 6.65 1.62 -8.17
CA VAL A 198 5.60 0.63 -7.89
C VAL A 198 5.54 -0.44 -8.99
N VAL A 199 5.60 -0.02 -10.24
CA VAL A 199 5.55 -0.95 -11.38
C VAL A 199 6.80 -1.83 -11.42
N LEU A 200 8.00 -1.25 -11.37
CA LEU A 200 9.24 -2.03 -11.46
C LEU A 200 9.45 -2.95 -10.26
N GLY A 201 9.03 -2.54 -9.06
CA GLY A 201 9.11 -3.36 -7.85
C GLY A 201 8.25 -4.64 -7.92
N HIS A 202 7.16 -4.63 -8.67
CA HIS A 202 6.22 -5.76 -8.73
C HIS A 202 6.18 -6.49 -10.07
N LEU A 203 6.54 -5.80 -11.17
CA LEU A 203 6.41 -6.28 -12.55
C LEU A 203 7.03 -7.65 -12.77
N TRP A 204 8.28 -7.81 -12.36
CA TRP A 204 9.05 -9.01 -12.66
C TRP A 204 8.53 -10.24 -11.94
N TYR A 205 8.11 -10.09 -10.68
CA TYR A 205 7.50 -11.17 -9.91
C TYR A 205 6.26 -11.73 -10.64
N TYR A 206 5.34 -10.84 -11.05
CA TYR A 206 4.13 -11.26 -11.74
C TYR A 206 4.40 -11.75 -13.16
N ALA A 207 5.34 -11.14 -13.89
CA ALA A 207 5.74 -11.60 -15.22
C ALA A 207 6.31 -13.02 -15.18
N TYR A 208 7.13 -13.36 -14.19
CA TYR A 208 7.62 -14.72 -13.99
C TYR A 208 6.50 -15.69 -13.62
N MET A 209 5.57 -15.28 -12.78
CA MET A 209 4.43 -16.13 -12.43
C MET A 209 3.58 -16.45 -13.64
N VAL A 210 3.28 -15.47 -14.48
CA VAL A 210 2.56 -15.67 -15.75
C VAL A 210 3.34 -16.56 -16.70
N ARG A 211 4.65 -16.29 -16.90
CA ARG A 211 5.52 -17.09 -17.74
C ARG A 211 5.51 -18.57 -17.32
N ASN A 212 5.78 -18.83 -16.04
CA ASN A 212 5.87 -20.20 -15.54
C ASN A 212 4.53 -20.94 -15.64
N LYS A 213 3.44 -20.25 -15.31
CA LYS A 213 2.10 -20.83 -15.41
C LYS A 213 1.72 -21.14 -16.86
N MET A 214 2.07 -20.26 -17.78
CA MET A 214 1.83 -20.49 -19.21
C MET A 214 2.67 -21.65 -19.76
N LEU A 215 3.93 -21.77 -19.34
CA LEU A 215 4.78 -22.91 -19.74
C LEU A 215 4.24 -24.24 -19.20
N GLU A 216 3.76 -24.25 -17.94
CA GLU A 216 3.10 -25.41 -17.34
C GLU A 216 1.88 -25.83 -18.18
N GLU A 217 0.97 -24.90 -18.47
CA GLU A 217 -0.24 -25.16 -19.26
C GLU A 217 0.06 -25.61 -20.69
N MET A 218 1.08 -25.04 -21.33
CA MET A 218 1.49 -25.41 -22.69
C MET A 218 2.01 -26.87 -22.80
N ARG A 219 2.39 -27.48 -21.69
CA ARG A 219 2.89 -28.88 -21.62
C ARG A 219 1.84 -29.91 -21.21
N MET A 220 0.61 -29.45 -20.88
CA MET A 220 -0.47 -30.30 -20.46
C MET A 220 -1.00 -31.18 -21.61
N ASP A 221 -1.48 -32.38 -21.28
CA ASP A 221 -1.96 -33.39 -22.25
C ASP A 221 -3.06 -32.89 -23.17
N TYR A 222 -3.95 -32.03 -22.68
CA TYR A 222 -5.02 -31.47 -23.50
C TYR A 222 -4.48 -30.52 -24.61
N VAL A 223 -3.35 -29.83 -24.35
CA VAL A 223 -2.69 -29.02 -25.39
C VAL A 223 -2.00 -29.91 -26.42
N LEU A 224 -1.37 -30.99 -25.98
CA LEU A 224 -0.77 -31.99 -26.87
C LEU A 224 -1.84 -32.65 -27.74
N LEU A 225 -2.99 -32.99 -27.15
CA LEU A 225 -4.14 -33.52 -27.89
C LEU A 225 -4.70 -32.53 -28.92
N ALA A 226 -4.81 -31.26 -28.55
CA ALA A 226 -5.24 -30.18 -29.47
C ALA A 226 -4.29 -30.06 -30.68
N LYS A 227 -2.97 -30.07 -30.42
CA LYS A 227 -1.94 -30.05 -31.47
C LYS A 227 -2.01 -31.28 -32.38
N SER A 228 -2.23 -32.49 -31.84
CA SER A 228 -2.36 -33.73 -32.65
C SER A 228 -3.58 -33.71 -33.56
N LYS A 229 -4.62 -32.96 -33.21
CA LYS A 229 -5.82 -32.71 -34.04
C LYS A 229 -5.64 -31.58 -35.07
N GLY A 230 -4.42 -31.01 -35.21
CA GLY A 230 -4.13 -29.98 -36.19
C GLY A 230 -4.58 -28.56 -35.76
N LEU A 231 -4.98 -28.35 -34.50
CA LEU A 231 -5.29 -27.00 -33.98
C LEU A 231 -3.98 -26.24 -33.84
N GLY A 232 -3.82 -25.15 -34.59
CA GLY A 232 -2.64 -24.30 -34.56
C GLY A 232 -2.46 -23.57 -33.23
N ARG A 233 -1.31 -22.86 -33.13
CA ARG A 233 -0.99 -22.00 -31.96
C ARG A 233 -1.80 -20.73 -31.98
#